data_25f8904ec72055fa44b77aea54473682
#
_entry.id   25f8904ec72055fa44b77aea54473682
#
_cell.length_a   1.000
_cell.length_b   1.000
_cell.length_c   1.000
_cell.angle_alpha   90.00
_cell.angle_beta   90.00
_cell.angle_gamma   90.00
#
_symmetry.space_group_name_H-M   'P 1'
#
loop_
_entity.id
_entity.type
_entity.pdbx_description
1 polymer ?
#
loop_
_entity_poly.entity_id
_entity_poly.type
_entity_poly.pdbx_seq_one_letter_code
_entity_poly.pdbx_strand_id
1 'polypeptide(L)'
;AELAARIVEKVRINPGNYADKKRFEIIDYTEDEYQRELERIREKFIPLIKICKEYGTAMRIGTNHGSLSDRIMSRYGDSPLGMVESALEFLRICEELNYYDVVLSMKSSNPLVMVEAYRLLVNRLDSEGLKPYPLHLGVTEAGEGEDGRIKSAVGIGTLLEDGLGDTVRVSLTEDPEL
;
A
#
# COMPACT_ATOMS: atom_id res chain seq x y z
N ALA A 1 11.86 -10.27 1.61
CA ALA A 1 11.95 -8.95 2.25
C ALA A 1 13.02 -8.95 3.38
N GLU A 2 13.02 -9.91 4.29
CA GLU A 2 13.92 -9.94 5.47
C GLU A 2 15.42 -9.92 5.15
N LEU A 3 15.87 -10.73 4.16
CA LEU A 3 17.27 -10.70 3.71
C LEU A 3 17.63 -9.34 3.10
N ALA A 4 16.74 -8.78 2.28
CA ALA A 4 16.97 -7.48 1.67
C ALA A 4 17.02 -6.36 2.72
N ALA A 5 16.16 -6.42 3.73
CA ALA A 5 16.09 -5.41 4.80
C ALA A 5 17.39 -5.27 5.61
N ARG A 6 18.29 -6.26 5.55
CA ARG A 6 19.63 -6.22 6.19
C ARG A 6 20.69 -5.52 5.32
N ILE A 7 20.37 -5.21 4.06
CA ILE A 7 21.37 -4.77 3.06
C ILE A 7 20.97 -3.43 2.43
N VAL A 8 19.67 -3.24 2.18
CA VAL A 8 19.17 -2.07 1.45
C VAL A 8 18.58 -1.03 2.41
N GLU A 9 18.55 0.22 2.00
CA GLU A 9 18.01 1.33 2.78
C GLU A 9 16.49 1.33 2.89
N LYS A 10 15.81 0.69 1.92
CA LYS A 10 14.35 0.61 1.90
C LYS A 10 13.84 -0.66 1.25
N VAL A 11 12.95 -1.36 1.94
CA VAL A 11 12.20 -2.50 1.39
C VAL A 11 10.76 -2.11 1.07
N ARG A 12 10.12 -2.87 0.19
CA ARG A 12 8.68 -2.77 -0.06
C ARG A 12 7.99 -4.07 0.33
N ILE A 13 6.86 -3.94 1.00
CA ILE A 13 5.87 -5.02 1.09
C ILE A 13 4.60 -4.63 0.33
N ASN A 14 3.90 -5.63 -0.18
CA ASN A 14 2.53 -5.49 -0.67
C ASN A 14 1.62 -6.29 0.27
N PRO A 15 0.75 -5.64 1.04
CA PRO A 15 -0.12 -6.31 2.01
C PRO A 15 -0.80 -7.57 1.47
N GLY A 16 -1.43 -7.47 0.31
CA GLY A 16 -2.16 -8.58 -0.32
C GLY A 16 -1.30 -9.77 -0.78
N ASN A 17 0.02 -9.61 -0.86
CA ASN A 17 0.94 -10.67 -1.30
C ASN A 17 1.94 -11.10 -0.22
N TYR A 18 2.08 -10.34 0.85
CA TYR A 18 3.11 -10.58 1.86
C TYR A 18 2.72 -11.71 2.82
N ALA A 19 1.59 -11.58 3.45
CA ALA A 19 1.10 -12.54 4.44
C ALA A 19 -0.32 -13.04 4.14
N ASP A 20 -1.07 -12.29 3.38
CA ASP A 20 -2.48 -12.47 3.09
C ASP A 20 -2.63 -12.81 1.60
N LYS A 21 -2.48 -14.10 1.27
CA LYS A 21 -2.46 -14.52 -0.14
C LYS A 21 -3.87 -14.55 -0.72
N LYS A 22 -4.02 -13.96 -1.91
CA LYS A 22 -5.19 -14.11 -2.75
C LYS A 22 -5.30 -15.56 -3.26
N ARG A 23 -6.43 -16.20 -2.97
CA ARG A 23 -6.75 -17.58 -3.44
C ARG A 23 -7.80 -17.59 -4.52
N PHE A 24 -8.41 -16.41 -4.83
CA PHE A 24 -9.54 -16.25 -5.74
C PHE A 24 -10.80 -17.03 -5.29
N GLU A 25 -10.94 -17.22 -3.99
CA GLU A 25 -12.09 -17.86 -3.39
C GLU A 25 -13.00 -16.81 -2.75
N ILE A 26 -14.29 -16.86 -3.05
CA ILE A 26 -15.29 -16.06 -2.35
C ILE A 26 -15.55 -16.76 -1.02
N ILE A 27 -14.88 -16.31 0.02
CA ILE A 27 -15.04 -16.83 1.38
C ILE A 27 -15.63 -15.72 2.23
N ASP A 28 -16.80 -15.96 2.78
CA ASP A 28 -17.34 -15.08 3.82
C ASP A 28 -16.61 -15.38 5.14
N TYR A 29 -15.82 -14.40 5.58
CA TYR A 29 -15.12 -14.48 6.86
C TYR A 29 -16.05 -14.08 7.99
N THR A 30 -16.19 -14.94 8.99
CA THR A 30 -16.76 -14.54 10.29
C THR A 30 -15.79 -13.54 10.98
N GLU A 31 -16.29 -12.76 11.95
CA GLU A 31 -15.43 -11.82 12.68
C GLU A 31 -14.27 -12.54 13.38
N ASP A 32 -14.52 -13.70 13.98
CA ASP A 32 -13.49 -14.50 14.64
C ASP A 32 -12.43 -15.03 13.67
N GLU A 33 -12.82 -15.39 12.45
CA GLU A 33 -11.88 -15.83 11.40
C GLU A 33 -11.06 -14.64 10.90
N TYR A 34 -11.68 -13.50 10.75
CA TYR A 34 -11.00 -12.27 10.34
C TYR A 34 -9.93 -11.88 11.37
N GLN A 35 -10.25 -11.89 12.66
CA GLN A 35 -9.32 -11.57 13.73
C GLN A 35 -8.16 -12.58 13.82
N ARG A 36 -8.44 -13.87 13.65
CA ARG A 36 -7.38 -14.91 13.60
C ARG A 36 -6.41 -14.69 12.43
N GLU A 37 -6.92 -14.28 11.28
CA GLU A 37 -6.06 -13.96 10.13
C GLU A 37 -5.23 -12.69 10.38
N LEU A 38 -5.77 -11.67 11.05
CA LEU A 38 -5.00 -10.50 11.46
C LEU A 38 -3.85 -10.88 12.41
N GLU A 39 -4.10 -11.74 13.39
CA GLU A 39 -3.04 -12.20 14.29
C GLU A 39 -1.97 -13.00 13.54
N ARG A 40 -2.35 -13.86 12.62
CA ARG A 40 -1.42 -14.59 11.75
C ARG A 40 -0.56 -13.63 10.89
N ILE A 41 -1.15 -12.57 10.36
CA ILE A 41 -0.44 -11.53 9.62
C ILE A 41 0.56 -10.84 10.54
N ARG A 42 0.12 -10.46 11.74
CA ARG A 42 0.94 -9.83 12.78
C ARG A 42 2.17 -10.67 13.10
N GLU A 43 1.98 -11.96 13.41
CA GLU A 43 3.10 -12.87 13.73
C GLU A 43 4.13 -12.95 12.58
N LYS A 44 3.68 -12.96 11.33
CA LYS A 44 4.57 -13.00 10.16
C LYS A 44 5.26 -11.66 9.87
N PHE A 45 4.66 -10.56 10.26
CA PHE A 45 5.16 -9.23 9.94
C PHE A 45 6.13 -8.69 10.98
N ILE A 46 5.95 -9.03 12.26
CA ILE A 46 6.81 -8.60 13.38
C ILE A 46 8.31 -8.87 13.12
N PRO A 47 8.75 -10.04 12.63
CA PRO A 47 10.15 -10.30 12.34
C PRO A 47 10.76 -9.29 11.35
N LEU A 48 10.05 -8.95 10.30
CA LEU A 48 10.52 -7.94 9.32
C LEU A 48 10.64 -6.56 9.96
N ILE A 49 9.66 -6.13 10.75
CA ILE A 49 9.72 -4.84 11.46
C ILE A 49 10.94 -4.78 12.40
N LYS A 50 11.20 -5.86 13.14
CA LYS A 50 12.38 -5.93 14.04
C LYS A 50 13.68 -5.78 13.26
N ILE A 51 13.81 -6.45 12.12
CA ILE A 51 14.98 -6.31 11.24
C ILE A 51 15.11 -4.88 10.73
N CYS A 52 14.03 -4.29 10.24
CA CYS A 52 14.05 -2.91 9.78
C CYS A 52 14.47 -1.92 10.87
N LYS A 53 14.02 -2.11 12.11
CA LYS A 53 14.46 -1.30 13.26
C LYS A 53 15.95 -1.50 13.58
N GLU A 54 16.41 -2.73 13.55
CA GLU A 54 17.81 -3.09 13.87
C GLU A 54 18.78 -2.47 12.83
N TYR A 55 18.43 -2.49 11.56
CA TYR A 55 19.30 -2.05 10.47
C TYR A 55 19.02 -0.61 9.98
N GLY A 56 18.04 0.08 10.56
CA GLY A 56 17.65 1.43 10.13
C GLY A 56 17.02 1.45 8.74
N THR A 57 16.40 0.36 8.33
CA THR A 57 15.81 0.19 7.00
C THR A 57 14.40 0.75 6.96
N ALA A 58 14.10 1.66 6.06
CA ALA A 58 12.76 2.15 5.83
C ALA A 58 11.87 1.10 5.12
N MET A 59 10.56 1.22 5.30
CA MET A 59 9.61 0.31 4.67
C MET A 59 8.55 1.08 3.87
N ARG A 60 8.29 0.64 2.63
CA ARG A 60 7.10 1.08 1.92
C ARG A 60 6.00 0.01 2.02
N ILE A 61 4.89 0.36 2.65
CA ILE A 61 3.64 -0.40 2.58
C ILE A 61 2.96 0.01 1.28
N GLY A 62 3.07 -0.85 0.29
CA GLY A 62 2.70 -0.53 -1.09
C GLY A 62 1.53 -1.37 -1.57
N THR A 63 0.30 -0.91 -1.29
CA THR A 63 -0.93 -1.53 -1.77
C THR A 63 -1.09 -1.33 -3.28
N ASN A 64 -1.53 -2.38 -3.94
CA ASN A 64 -1.92 -2.37 -5.34
C ASN A 64 -3.35 -2.91 -5.43
N HIS A 65 -4.24 -2.15 -6.08
CA HIS A 65 -5.65 -2.49 -6.25
C HIS A 65 -5.86 -3.92 -6.77
N GLY A 66 -5.15 -4.32 -7.82
CA GLY A 66 -5.25 -5.66 -8.42
C GLY A 66 -4.76 -6.81 -7.55
N SER A 67 -4.17 -6.55 -6.37
CA SER A 67 -3.61 -7.58 -5.48
C SER A 67 -4.18 -7.53 -4.05
N LEU A 68 -5.38 -6.99 -3.88
CA LEU A 68 -6.07 -7.07 -2.59
C LEU A 68 -6.35 -8.53 -2.23
N SER A 69 -6.19 -8.88 -0.95
CA SER A 69 -6.48 -10.23 -0.47
C SER A 69 -7.98 -10.54 -0.50
N ASP A 70 -8.31 -11.84 -0.55
CA ASP A 70 -9.72 -12.28 -0.55
C ASP A 70 -10.43 -11.85 0.74
N ARG A 71 -9.73 -11.78 1.87
CA ARG A 71 -10.24 -11.29 3.14
C ARG A 71 -10.65 -9.83 3.08
N ILE A 72 -9.80 -8.98 2.50
CA ILE A 72 -10.10 -7.55 2.29
C ILE A 72 -11.24 -7.38 1.28
N MET A 73 -11.21 -8.14 0.19
CA MET A 73 -12.26 -8.13 -0.83
C MET A 73 -13.62 -8.54 -0.27
N SER A 74 -13.66 -9.57 0.57
CA SER A 74 -14.88 -10.03 1.23
C SER A 74 -15.50 -8.97 2.15
N ARG A 75 -14.67 -8.25 2.93
CA ARG A 75 -15.13 -7.29 3.93
C ARG A 75 -15.41 -5.90 3.39
N TYR A 76 -14.56 -5.41 2.49
CA TYR A 76 -14.59 -4.02 2.00
C TYR A 76 -14.87 -3.90 0.50
N GLY A 77 -14.94 -5.03 -0.21
CA GLY A 77 -15.12 -5.07 -1.66
C GLY A 77 -13.90 -4.60 -2.44
N ASP A 78 -14.06 -4.56 -3.76
CA ASP A 78 -13.06 -4.02 -4.71
C ASP A 78 -13.16 -2.48 -4.74
N SER A 79 -12.66 -1.84 -3.70
CA SER A 79 -12.92 -0.42 -3.43
C SER A 79 -11.68 0.32 -2.93
N PRO A 80 -11.66 1.67 -3.05
CA PRO A 80 -10.65 2.50 -2.39
C PRO A 80 -10.54 2.25 -0.90
N LEU A 81 -11.65 1.98 -0.21
CA LEU A 81 -11.66 1.64 1.21
C LEU A 81 -10.92 0.34 1.48
N GLY A 82 -11.11 -0.68 0.66
CA GLY A 82 -10.36 -1.94 0.76
C GLY A 82 -8.85 -1.74 0.59
N MET A 83 -8.44 -0.87 -0.33
CA MET A 83 -7.03 -0.51 -0.50
C MET A 83 -6.46 0.15 0.76
N VAL A 84 -7.19 1.09 1.33
CA VAL A 84 -6.77 1.84 2.52
C VAL A 84 -6.67 0.93 3.73
N GLU A 85 -7.71 0.15 4.04
CA GLU A 85 -7.71 -0.78 5.18
C GLU A 85 -6.61 -1.84 5.05
N SER A 86 -6.37 -2.36 3.86
CA SER A 86 -5.26 -3.29 3.60
C SER A 86 -3.89 -2.72 4.03
N ALA A 87 -3.67 -1.43 3.86
CA ALA A 87 -2.44 -0.78 4.30
C ALA A 87 -2.46 -0.43 5.80
N LEU A 88 -3.60 0.06 6.29
CA LEU A 88 -3.73 0.50 7.69
C LEU A 88 -3.56 -0.66 8.68
N GLU A 89 -4.01 -1.86 8.35
CA GLU A 89 -3.78 -3.04 9.19
C GLU A 89 -2.28 -3.27 9.45
N PHE A 90 -1.45 -3.15 8.42
CA PHE A 90 0.00 -3.26 8.55
C PHE A 90 0.62 -2.06 9.25
N LEU A 91 0.12 -0.86 8.97
CA LEU A 91 0.61 0.37 9.61
C LEU A 91 0.35 0.39 11.10
N ARG A 92 -0.83 -0.05 11.55
CA ARG A 92 -1.16 -0.16 12.98
C ARG A 92 -0.17 -1.08 13.72
N ILE A 93 0.23 -2.21 13.10
CA ILE A 93 1.26 -3.10 13.65
C ILE A 93 2.63 -2.39 13.73
N CYS A 94 2.99 -1.58 12.72
CA CYS A 94 4.22 -0.79 12.77
C CYS A 94 4.20 0.20 13.95
N GLU A 95 3.13 0.95 14.14
CA GLU A 95 3.01 1.93 15.22
C GLU A 95 3.01 1.28 16.61
N GLU A 96 2.32 0.15 16.79
CA GLU A 96 2.36 -0.62 18.04
C GLU A 96 3.79 -1.05 18.44
N LEU A 97 4.63 -1.31 17.44
CA LEU A 97 6.03 -1.65 17.64
C LEU A 97 6.97 -0.43 17.65
N ASN A 98 6.42 0.79 17.64
CA ASN A 98 7.18 2.03 17.55
C ASN A 98 8.13 2.06 16.35
N TYR A 99 7.65 1.63 15.19
CA TYR A 99 8.36 1.69 13.91
C TYR A 99 7.63 2.67 12.98
N TYR A 100 8.30 3.79 12.67
CA TYR A 100 7.72 4.93 11.96
C TYR A 100 8.40 5.27 10.63
N ASP A 101 9.46 4.55 10.26
CA ASP A 101 10.18 4.77 8.99
C ASP A 101 9.40 4.12 7.84
N VAL A 102 8.18 4.60 7.63
CA VAL A 102 7.21 4.03 6.69
C VAL A 102 6.84 5.05 5.62
N VAL A 103 6.73 4.57 4.39
CA VAL A 103 6.16 5.28 3.22
C VAL A 103 4.92 4.52 2.77
N LEU A 104 3.85 5.22 2.42
CA LEU A 104 2.61 4.60 1.95
C LEU A 104 2.41 4.79 0.45
N SER A 105 1.83 3.81 -0.22
CA SER A 105 1.40 3.96 -1.61
C SER A 105 0.13 3.16 -1.92
N MET A 106 -0.82 3.82 -2.61
CA MET A 106 -2.12 3.30 -3.03
C MET A 106 -2.19 3.28 -4.56
N LYS A 107 -1.61 2.25 -5.19
CA LYS A 107 -1.52 2.21 -6.65
C LYS A 107 -2.68 1.47 -7.28
N SER A 108 -3.22 2.06 -8.36
CA SER A 108 -4.25 1.45 -9.21
C SER A 108 -3.94 1.76 -10.68
N SER A 109 -4.43 0.94 -11.58
CA SER A 109 -4.44 1.22 -13.03
C SER A 109 -5.52 2.24 -13.41
N ASN A 110 -6.53 2.39 -12.55
CA ASN A 110 -7.55 3.43 -12.70
C ASN A 110 -7.13 4.67 -11.88
N PRO A 111 -6.84 5.83 -12.53
CA PRO A 111 -6.41 7.03 -11.84
C PRO A 111 -7.47 7.60 -10.88
N LEU A 112 -8.77 7.43 -11.15
CA LEU A 112 -9.84 7.90 -10.25
C LEU A 112 -9.84 7.10 -8.94
N VAL A 113 -9.76 5.78 -9.02
CA VAL A 113 -9.64 4.89 -7.84
C VAL A 113 -8.38 5.22 -7.05
N MET A 114 -7.27 5.48 -7.73
CA MET A 114 -6.01 5.87 -7.10
C MET A 114 -6.18 7.17 -6.32
N VAL A 115 -6.71 8.23 -6.95
CA VAL A 115 -6.92 9.54 -6.32
C VAL A 115 -7.82 9.42 -5.09
N GLU A 116 -8.94 8.72 -5.22
CA GLU A 116 -9.88 8.50 -4.12
C GLU A 116 -9.21 7.73 -2.95
N ALA A 117 -8.43 6.70 -3.25
CA ALA A 117 -7.74 5.91 -2.24
C ALA A 117 -6.71 6.74 -1.45
N TYR A 118 -5.92 7.61 -2.10
CA TYR A 118 -4.99 8.49 -1.38
C TYR A 118 -5.70 9.54 -0.53
N ARG A 119 -6.75 10.17 -1.05
CA ARG A 119 -7.57 11.13 -0.28
C ARG A 119 -8.19 10.46 0.95
N LEU A 120 -8.74 9.27 0.77
CA LEU A 120 -9.31 8.50 1.87
C LEU A 120 -8.25 8.08 2.88
N LEU A 121 -7.06 7.66 2.43
CA LEU A 121 -5.93 7.31 3.29
C LEU A 121 -5.56 8.47 4.21
N VAL A 122 -5.38 9.68 3.67
CA VAL A 122 -5.04 10.87 4.46
C VAL A 122 -6.11 11.17 5.51
N ASN A 123 -7.38 11.13 5.12
CA ASN A 123 -8.49 11.32 6.04
C ASN A 123 -8.53 10.26 7.16
N ARG A 124 -8.19 9.00 6.84
CA ARG A 124 -8.14 7.92 7.83
C ARG A 124 -6.94 8.06 8.77
N LEU A 125 -5.77 8.44 8.27
CA LEU A 125 -4.60 8.72 9.12
C LEU A 125 -4.93 9.81 10.14
N ASP A 126 -5.55 10.90 9.72
CA ASP A 126 -5.94 12.01 10.60
C ASP A 126 -7.02 11.58 11.61
N SER A 127 -8.08 10.93 11.15
CA SER A 127 -9.21 10.53 12.02
C SER A 127 -8.84 9.47 13.05
N GLU A 128 -7.86 8.62 12.78
CA GLU A 128 -7.35 7.60 13.69
C GLU A 128 -6.20 8.11 14.57
N GLY A 129 -5.76 9.35 14.38
CA GLY A 129 -4.63 9.93 15.11
C GLY A 129 -3.29 9.27 14.80
N LEU A 130 -3.16 8.63 13.64
CA LEU A 130 -1.91 8.07 13.14
C LEU A 130 -1.00 9.19 12.62
N LYS A 131 0.30 8.93 12.52
CA LYS A 131 1.24 9.94 12.01
C LYS A 131 1.02 10.24 10.52
N PRO A 132 1.34 11.46 10.05
CA PRO A 132 1.35 11.79 8.63
C PRO A 132 2.58 11.14 7.95
N TYR A 133 2.37 10.01 7.31
CA TYR A 133 3.43 9.30 6.60
C TYR A 133 3.61 9.82 5.17
N PRO A 134 4.87 9.85 4.66
CA PRO A 134 5.14 10.20 3.28
C PRO A 134 4.37 9.31 2.30
N LEU A 135 3.89 9.92 1.21
CA LEU A 135 3.12 9.27 0.16
C LEU A 135 3.95 9.11 -1.12
N HIS A 136 4.02 7.89 -1.62
CA HIS A 136 4.65 7.58 -2.90
C HIS A 136 3.59 7.39 -3.98
N LEU A 137 3.44 8.37 -4.86
CA LEU A 137 2.42 8.39 -5.90
C LEU A 137 2.82 7.59 -7.13
N GLY A 138 1.83 7.07 -7.85
CA GLY A 138 2.02 6.45 -9.16
C GLY A 138 0.82 5.63 -9.60
N VAL A 139 0.49 5.74 -10.88
CA VAL A 139 -0.44 4.83 -11.55
C VAL A 139 0.35 3.55 -11.89
N THR A 140 -0.22 2.38 -11.62
CA THR A 140 0.37 1.09 -12.00
C THR A 140 -0.29 0.58 -13.26
N GLU A 141 0.48 -0.11 -14.11
CA GLU A 141 -0.06 -0.65 -15.37
C GLU A 141 -0.80 0.42 -16.19
N ALA A 142 -0.20 1.63 -16.26
CA ALA A 142 -0.81 2.76 -16.93
C ALA A 142 -0.95 2.54 -18.44
N GLY A 143 -0.14 1.64 -19.00
CA GLY A 143 -0.07 1.36 -20.42
C GLY A 143 1.17 1.97 -21.06
N GLU A 144 1.15 2.05 -22.37
CA GLU A 144 2.21 2.60 -23.20
C GLU A 144 1.78 3.92 -23.86
N GLY A 145 2.75 4.64 -24.41
CA GLY A 145 2.53 5.84 -25.20
C GLY A 145 1.78 6.95 -24.46
N GLU A 146 1.01 7.67 -25.21
CA GLU A 146 0.29 8.86 -24.75
C GLU A 146 -0.74 8.54 -23.66
N ASP A 147 -1.46 7.43 -23.78
CA ASP A 147 -2.47 7.01 -22.80
C ASP A 147 -1.87 6.79 -21.41
N GLY A 148 -0.72 6.13 -21.33
CA GLY A 148 -0.02 5.90 -20.07
C GLY A 148 0.47 7.20 -19.44
N ARG A 149 0.97 8.14 -20.25
CA ARG A 149 1.39 9.48 -19.82
C ARG A 149 0.22 10.29 -19.29
N ILE A 150 -0.91 10.31 -20.02
CA ILE A 150 -2.12 11.04 -19.62
C ILE A 150 -2.67 10.48 -18.29
N LYS A 151 -2.81 9.16 -18.18
CA LYS A 151 -3.27 8.54 -16.91
C LYS A 151 -2.36 8.87 -15.73
N SER A 152 -1.05 8.82 -15.95
CA SER A 152 -0.07 9.17 -14.92
C SER A 152 -0.14 10.65 -14.55
N ALA A 153 -0.24 11.54 -15.55
CA ALA A 153 -0.37 12.98 -15.33
C ALA A 153 -1.66 13.32 -14.56
N VAL A 154 -2.79 12.73 -14.95
CA VAL A 154 -4.08 12.93 -14.27
C VAL A 154 -4.01 12.42 -12.82
N GLY A 155 -3.59 11.16 -12.61
CA GLY A 155 -3.58 10.58 -11.27
C GLY A 155 -2.59 11.28 -10.32
N ILE A 156 -1.36 11.48 -10.75
CA ILE A 156 -0.32 12.13 -9.94
C ILE A 156 -0.61 13.63 -9.81
N GLY A 157 -0.91 14.33 -10.92
CA GLY A 157 -1.14 15.76 -10.94
C GLY A 157 -2.30 16.19 -10.05
N THR A 158 -3.41 15.44 -10.06
CA THR A 158 -4.56 15.73 -9.18
C THR A 158 -4.17 15.67 -7.70
N LEU A 159 -3.38 14.70 -7.29
CA LEU A 159 -2.95 14.59 -5.89
C LEU A 159 -1.94 15.67 -5.51
N LEU A 160 -1.03 16.02 -6.41
CA LEU A 160 -0.09 17.13 -6.19
C LEU A 160 -0.82 18.47 -6.08
N GLU A 161 -1.90 18.68 -6.84
CA GLU A 161 -2.74 19.89 -6.71
C GLU A 161 -3.47 19.94 -5.36
N ASP A 162 -3.82 18.78 -4.79
CA ASP A 162 -4.36 18.68 -3.43
C ASP A 162 -3.27 18.91 -2.34
N GLY A 163 -2.00 19.07 -2.72
CA GLY A 163 -0.86 19.13 -1.79
C GLY A 163 -0.43 17.77 -1.24
N LEU A 164 -0.84 16.68 -1.89
CA LEU A 164 -0.51 15.30 -1.48
C LEU A 164 0.57 14.70 -2.37
N GLY A 165 1.57 14.07 -1.75
CA GLY A 165 2.64 13.34 -2.43
C GLY A 165 4.03 13.88 -2.15
N ASP A 166 4.94 12.97 -1.82
CA ASP A 166 6.34 13.28 -1.47
C ASP A 166 7.32 12.72 -2.52
N THR A 167 6.98 11.58 -3.10
CA THR A 167 7.72 10.98 -4.21
C THR A 167 6.78 10.44 -5.27
N VAL A 168 7.25 10.39 -6.52
CA VAL A 168 6.45 9.92 -7.65
C VAL A 168 7.19 8.85 -8.44
N ARG A 169 6.41 7.96 -9.10
CA ARG A 169 6.90 7.04 -10.10
C ARG A 169 5.93 7.01 -11.27
N VAL A 170 6.43 7.34 -12.45
CA VAL A 170 5.75 7.06 -13.72
C VAL A 170 6.18 5.66 -14.18
N SER A 171 5.20 4.83 -14.56
CA SER A 171 5.43 3.45 -14.99
C SER A 171 4.78 3.25 -16.35
N LEU A 172 5.59 3.24 -17.38
CA LEU A 172 5.19 3.06 -18.78
C LEU A 172 5.83 1.78 -19.34
N THR A 173 5.21 1.22 -20.39
CA THR A 173 5.74 0.09 -21.15
C THR A 173 6.54 0.63 -22.35
N GLU A 174 7.56 1.43 -22.05
CA GLU A 174 8.42 2.09 -23.04
C GLU A 174 9.87 2.07 -22.57
N ASP A 175 10.79 2.35 -23.48
CA ASP A 175 12.19 2.54 -23.16
C ASP A 175 12.34 3.78 -22.25
N PRO A 176 13.12 3.69 -21.15
CA PRO A 176 13.18 4.73 -20.13
C PRO A 176 13.78 6.07 -20.59
N GLU A 177 14.41 6.09 -21.74
CA GLU A 177 15.01 7.27 -22.36
C GLU A 177 14.08 8.07 -23.27
N LEU A 178 12.82 7.64 -23.46
CA LEU A 178 11.84 8.32 -24.35
C LEU A 178 11.02 9.39 -23.65
#